data_85ef09bf3c2a6e5af2e11173b4dbfc64
#
_entry.id   85ef09bf3c2a6e5af2e11173b4dbfc64
#
_cell.length_a   1.000
_cell.length_b   1.000
_cell.length_c   1.000
_cell.angle_alpha   90.00
_cell.angle_beta   90.00
_cell.angle_gamma   90.00
#
_symmetry.space_group_name_H-M   'P 1'
#
loop_
_entity.id
_entity.type
_entity.pdbx_description
1 polymer ?
#
loop_
_entity_poly.entity_id
_entity_poly.type
_entity_poly.pdbx_seq_one_letter_code
_entity_poly.pdbx_strand_id
1 'polypeptide(L)'
;MSRLLIAFFFTATLVAQNDKTMELPFNQIPQAEEAYSSGNIVKRMVDGLGYRYYWATEGLRAEDLAFKPSEDSRSAQQTLEHLYGLSEMIVNAAQNKPNVRPSTFSAESFAELREATLNNLKKASEALTGLTEQQIAALEVVFESNGKRTAFPFWNMLNGPLADALYHTGQIVSFRRVSGNPMNPKVNVFMGRNND
;
A
#
# COMPACT_ATOMS: atom_id res chain seq x y z
N MET A 1 -36.11 63.95 -19.96
CA MET A 1 -35.79 62.56 -20.41
C MET A 1 -34.77 61.99 -19.46
N SER A 2 -35.21 61.24 -18.44
CA SER A 2 -34.34 60.64 -17.40
C SER A 2 -33.98 59.23 -17.82
N ARG A 3 -32.67 58.94 -17.97
CA ARG A 3 -32.15 57.59 -18.28
C ARG A 3 -31.85 56.86 -16.98
N LEU A 4 -32.62 55.76 -16.74
CA LEU A 4 -32.44 54.84 -15.65
C LEU A 4 -31.31 53.87 -16.02
N LEU A 5 -30.16 53.90 -15.29
CA LEU A 5 -29.09 52.90 -15.40
C LEU A 5 -29.42 51.75 -14.42
N ILE A 6 -29.69 50.56 -14.99
CA ILE A 6 -29.85 49.33 -14.22
C ILE A 6 -28.46 48.68 -14.13
N ALA A 7 -27.88 48.64 -12.94
CA ALA A 7 -26.65 47.91 -12.67
C ALA A 7 -26.99 46.44 -12.33
N PHE A 8 -26.52 45.51 -13.17
CA PHE A 8 -26.58 44.08 -12.87
C PHE A 8 -25.41 43.69 -11.97
N PHE A 9 -25.71 43.30 -10.73
CA PHE A 9 -24.75 42.67 -9.85
C PHE A 9 -24.67 41.17 -10.16
N PHE A 10 -23.57 40.72 -10.76
CA PHE A 10 -23.25 39.30 -10.85
C PHE A 10 -22.64 38.84 -9.54
N THR A 11 -23.37 38.11 -8.72
CA THR A 11 -22.84 37.38 -7.56
C THR A 11 -22.21 36.08 -8.03
N ALA A 12 -20.90 36.04 -8.14
CA ALA A 12 -20.13 34.80 -8.32
C ALA A 12 -20.14 33.99 -7.01
N THR A 13 -20.94 32.95 -6.96
CA THR A 13 -20.81 31.95 -5.88
C THR A 13 -19.55 31.12 -6.11
N LEU A 14 -18.51 31.38 -5.32
CA LEU A 14 -17.37 30.46 -5.19
C LEU A 14 -17.90 29.16 -4.55
N VAL A 15 -18.03 28.11 -5.36
CA VAL A 15 -18.15 26.75 -4.86
C VAL A 15 -16.76 26.35 -4.39
N ALA A 16 -16.54 26.38 -3.07
CA ALA A 16 -15.35 25.77 -2.46
C ALA A 16 -15.42 24.27 -2.75
N GLN A 17 -14.63 23.78 -3.70
CA GLN A 17 -14.34 22.36 -3.84
C GLN A 17 -13.63 21.93 -2.54
N ASN A 18 -14.37 21.20 -1.70
CA ASN A 18 -13.83 20.51 -0.56
C ASN A 18 -13.01 19.32 -1.13
N ASP A 19 -11.76 19.58 -1.49
CA ASP A 19 -10.76 18.54 -1.71
C ASP A 19 -10.54 17.84 -0.36
N LYS A 20 -11.38 16.85 -0.07
CA LYS A 20 -11.07 15.84 0.95
C LYS A 20 -9.86 15.09 0.41
N THR A 21 -8.65 15.52 0.79
CA THR A 21 -7.48 14.65 0.69
C THR A 21 -7.86 13.36 1.40
N MET A 22 -8.09 12.30 0.63
CA MET A 22 -8.42 10.98 1.19
C MET A 22 -7.22 10.56 2.03
N GLU A 23 -7.41 10.44 3.35
CA GLU A 23 -6.36 9.98 4.24
C GLU A 23 -5.95 8.56 3.83
N LEU A 24 -4.66 8.36 3.54
CA LEU A 24 -4.14 7.06 3.14
C LEU A 24 -4.28 6.06 4.29
N PRO A 25 -4.63 4.80 4.01
CA PRO A 25 -4.81 3.78 5.04
C PRO A 25 -3.48 3.45 5.73
N PHE A 26 -3.59 2.89 6.94
CA PHE A 26 -2.47 2.38 7.75
C PHE A 26 -1.55 3.45 8.39
N ASN A 27 -2.03 4.68 8.62
CA ASN A 27 -1.36 5.59 9.55
C ASN A 27 -1.25 5.00 10.97
N GLN A 28 -2.15 4.07 11.30
CA GLN A 28 -2.10 3.14 12.42
C GLN A 28 -2.66 1.77 11.99
N ILE A 29 -2.30 0.71 12.71
CA ILE A 29 -2.91 -0.60 12.48
C ILE A 29 -4.35 -0.56 12.96
N PRO A 30 -5.35 -1.05 12.18
CA PRO A 30 -6.73 -1.15 12.63
C PRO A 30 -6.87 -1.95 13.93
N GLN A 31 -7.97 -1.73 14.66
CA GLN A 31 -8.27 -2.52 15.85
C GLN A 31 -8.27 -4.02 15.51
N ALA A 32 -7.69 -4.83 16.40
CA ALA A 32 -7.66 -6.27 16.19
C ALA A 32 -9.07 -6.86 16.27
N GLU A 33 -9.33 -7.86 15.42
CA GLU A 33 -10.50 -8.69 15.50
C GLU A 33 -10.49 -9.50 16.82
N GLU A 34 -11.66 -9.77 17.40
CA GLU A 34 -11.77 -10.55 18.65
C GLU A 34 -11.36 -12.02 18.45
N ALA A 35 -11.68 -12.61 17.29
CA ALA A 35 -11.40 -14.00 17.00
C ALA A 35 -10.03 -14.18 16.33
N TYR A 36 -9.26 -15.18 16.78
CA TYR A 36 -8.01 -15.63 16.17
C TYR A 36 -8.25 -16.66 15.06
N SER A 37 -9.16 -16.33 14.09
CA SER A 37 -9.34 -17.18 12.92
C SER A 37 -8.09 -17.13 12.02
N SER A 38 -7.92 -18.12 11.14
CA SER A 38 -6.79 -18.16 10.19
C SER A 38 -6.75 -16.88 9.33
N GLY A 39 -7.90 -16.40 8.86
CA GLY A 39 -7.99 -15.15 8.11
C GLY A 39 -7.57 -13.93 8.92
N ASN A 40 -8.03 -13.80 10.16
CA ASN A 40 -7.71 -12.67 11.03
C ASN A 40 -6.22 -12.62 11.42
N ILE A 41 -5.57 -13.79 11.57
CA ILE A 41 -4.12 -13.86 11.81
C ILE A 41 -3.36 -13.32 10.59
N VAL A 42 -3.68 -13.79 9.39
CA VAL A 42 -3.03 -13.32 8.15
C VAL A 42 -3.36 -11.84 7.88
N LYS A 43 -4.61 -11.44 8.07
CA LYS A 43 -5.03 -10.03 8.03
C LYS A 43 -4.14 -9.15 8.91
N ARG A 44 -3.90 -9.56 10.16
CA ARG A 44 -3.07 -8.80 11.10
C ARG A 44 -1.61 -8.64 10.62
N MET A 45 -1.08 -9.64 9.91
CA MET A 45 0.24 -9.53 9.28
C MET A 45 0.24 -8.52 8.13
N VAL A 46 -0.81 -8.52 7.30
CA VAL A 46 -1.00 -7.54 6.20
C VAL A 46 -1.16 -6.12 6.77
N ASP A 47 -1.96 -5.94 7.83
CA ASP A 47 -2.14 -4.65 8.50
C ASP A 47 -0.80 -4.14 9.08
N GLY A 48 -0.01 -5.05 9.66
CA GLY A 48 1.33 -4.75 10.16
C GLY A 48 2.32 -4.34 9.07
N LEU A 49 2.24 -4.96 7.89
CA LEU A 49 2.98 -4.55 6.70
C LEU A 49 2.53 -3.16 6.24
N GLY A 50 1.20 -2.92 6.16
CA GLY A 50 0.62 -1.64 5.75
C GLY A 50 1.12 -0.48 6.61
N TYR A 51 1.09 -0.62 7.93
CA TYR A 51 1.60 0.37 8.87
C TYR A 51 3.10 0.65 8.69
N ARG A 52 3.91 -0.40 8.53
CA ARG A 52 5.36 -0.27 8.28
C ARG A 52 5.64 0.41 6.96
N TYR A 53 4.93 0.04 5.90
CA TYR A 53 5.08 0.65 4.58
C TYR A 53 4.64 2.14 4.61
N TYR A 54 3.51 2.46 5.26
CA TYR A 54 3.03 3.83 5.40
C TYR A 54 4.14 4.73 5.96
N TRP A 55 4.73 4.35 7.10
CA TRP A 55 5.74 5.18 7.77
C TRP A 55 7.13 5.07 7.14
N ALA A 56 7.47 3.96 6.52
CA ALA A 56 8.70 3.84 5.74
C ALA A 56 8.71 4.77 4.52
N THR A 57 7.53 5.08 3.98
CA THR A 57 7.37 5.86 2.74
C THR A 57 6.88 7.30 2.97
N GLU A 58 6.44 7.64 4.18
CA GLU A 58 5.99 8.99 4.50
C GLU A 58 7.14 10.00 4.44
N GLY A 59 6.96 11.06 3.63
CA GLY A 59 7.96 12.13 3.50
C GLY A 59 9.25 11.72 2.81
N LEU A 60 9.24 10.70 1.93
CA LEU A 60 10.38 10.43 1.05
C LEU A 60 10.55 11.55 0.04
N ARG A 61 11.80 11.99 -0.16
CA ARG A 61 12.21 13.04 -1.07
C ARG A 61 12.78 12.44 -2.36
N ALA A 62 13.00 13.24 -3.38
CA ALA A 62 13.56 12.79 -4.65
C ALA A 62 14.95 12.13 -4.49
N GLU A 63 15.82 12.69 -3.64
CA GLU A 63 17.13 12.10 -3.33
C GLU A 63 17.03 10.76 -2.59
N ASP A 64 16.01 10.56 -1.75
CA ASP A 64 15.76 9.29 -1.08
C ASP A 64 15.32 8.23 -2.08
N LEU A 65 14.46 8.58 -3.04
CA LEU A 65 13.99 7.69 -4.10
C LEU A 65 15.12 7.27 -5.05
N ALA A 66 16.05 8.18 -5.33
CA ALA A 66 17.22 7.91 -6.19
C ALA A 66 18.31 7.11 -5.46
N PHE A 67 18.29 7.02 -4.13
CA PHE A 67 19.35 6.37 -3.35
C PHE A 67 19.54 4.91 -3.74
N LYS A 68 20.78 4.50 -3.88
CA LYS A 68 21.26 3.12 -4.09
C LYS A 68 22.34 2.79 -3.06
N PRO A 69 22.29 1.63 -2.38
CA PRO A 69 23.36 1.22 -1.47
C PRO A 69 24.66 0.81 -2.19
N SER A 70 24.57 0.37 -3.46
CA SER A 70 25.68 0.08 -4.35
C SER A 70 25.26 0.27 -5.82
N GLU A 71 26.21 0.30 -6.76
CA GLU A 71 25.92 0.45 -8.20
C GLU A 71 25.01 -0.65 -8.74
N ASP A 72 25.23 -1.91 -8.31
CA ASP A 72 24.49 -3.08 -8.76
C ASP A 72 23.15 -3.28 -8.04
N SER A 73 22.85 -2.49 -7.01
CA SER A 73 21.61 -2.63 -6.25
C SER A 73 20.44 -1.88 -6.90
N ARG A 74 19.22 -2.30 -6.53
CA ARG A 74 18.03 -1.50 -6.83
C ARG A 74 18.09 -0.16 -6.10
N SER A 75 17.58 0.89 -6.74
CA SER A 75 17.29 2.14 -6.03
C SER A 75 16.11 1.97 -5.09
N ALA A 76 15.91 2.95 -4.19
CA ALA A 76 14.71 2.97 -3.36
C ALA A 76 13.44 3.00 -4.21
N GLN A 77 13.39 3.80 -5.29
CA GLN A 77 12.28 3.83 -6.23
C GLN A 77 12.01 2.44 -6.83
N GLN A 78 13.03 1.76 -7.36
CA GLN A 78 12.89 0.41 -7.91
C GLN A 78 12.45 -0.63 -6.87
N THR A 79 12.87 -0.45 -5.61
CA THR A 79 12.41 -1.29 -4.49
C THR A 79 10.94 -1.04 -4.18
N LEU A 80 10.46 0.20 -4.26
CA LEU A 80 9.05 0.56 -4.07
C LEU A 80 8.17 0.04 -5.22
N GLU A 81 8.64 0.06 -6.46
CA GLU A 81 7.97 -0.55 -7.60
C GLU A 81 7.83 -2.08 -7.42
N HIS A 82 8.87 -2.72 -6.91
CA HIS A 82 8.81 -4.13 -6.55
C HIS A 82 7.81 -4.40 -5.42
N LEU A 83 7.78 -3.55 -4.37
CA LEU A 83 6.81 -3.63 -3.27
C LEU A 83 5.36 -3.48 -3.77
N TYR A 84 5.13 -2.61 -4.76
CA TYR A 84 3.83 -2.54 -5.42
C TYR A 84 3.45 -3.90 -6.04
N GLY A 85 4.34 -4.50 -6.83
CA GLY A 85 4.09 -5.81 -7.45
C GLY A 85 3.83 -6.93 -6.42
N LEU A 86 4.50 -6.89 -5.26
CA LEU A 86 4.22 -7.80 -4.14
C LEU A 86 2.83 -7.53 -3.55
N SER A 87 2.42 -6.28 -3.40
CA SER A 87 1.08 -5.90 -2.91
C SER A 87 -0.04 -6.36 -3.86
N GLU A 88 0.19 -6.31 -5.18
CA GLU A 88 -0.73 -6.90 -6.17
C GLU A 88 -0.89 -8.42 -5.95
N MET A 89 0.21 -9.13 -5.75
CA MET A 89 0.16 -10.58 -5.50
C MET A 89 -0.58 -10.91 -4.20
N ILE A 90 -0.38 -10.10 -3.15
CA ILE A 90 -1.06 -10.29 -1.85
C ILE A 90 -2.57 -10.09 -2.00
N VAL A 91 -3.02 -9.00 -2.63
CA VAL A 91 -4.46 -8.73 -2.79
C VAL A 91 -5.12 -9.72 -3.75
N ASN A 92 -4.44 -10.10 -4.82
CA ASN A 92 -4.97 -11.07 -5.77
C ASN A 92 -5.14 -12.45 -5.12
N ALA A 93 -4.16 -12.91 -4.32
CA ALA A 93 -4.27 -14.16 -3.57
C ALA A 93 -5.42 -14.09 -2.54
N ALA A 94 -5.54 -12.99 -1.79
CA ALA A 94 -6.60 -12.80 -0.81
C ALA A 94 -8.01 -12.78 -1.44
N GLN A 95 -8.12 -12.34 -2.70
CA GLN A 95 -9.38 -12.29 -3.46
C GLN A 95 -9.56 -13.50 -4.41
N ASN A 96 -8.66 -14.47 -4.36
CA ASN A 96 -8.62 -15.62 -5.26
C ASN A 96 -8.63 -15.23 -6.75
N LYS A 97 -7.87 -14.18 -7.10
CA LYS A 97 -7.73 -13.65 -8.46
C LYS A 97 -6.36 -13.99 -9.04
N PRO A 98 -6.23 -14.15 -10.37
CA PRO A 98 -4.94 -14.39 -10.99
C PRO A 98 -4.06 -13.13 -11.02
N ASN A 99 -2.76 -13.34 -10.90
CA ASN A 99 -1.73 -12.38 -11.23
C ASN A 99 -1.45 -12.48 -12.73
N VAL A 100 -1.99 -11.54 -13.51
CA VAL A 100 -1.77 -11.48 -14.96
C VAL A 100 -0.43 -10.82 -15.25
N ARG A 101 0.37 -11.44 -16.12
CA ARG A 101 1.69 -10.92 -16.51
C ARG A 101 1.78 -10.71 -18.02
N PRO A 102 2.36 -9.57 -18.49
CA PRO A 102 2.87 -8.44 -17.70
C PRO A 102 1.74 -7.69 -16.95
N SER A 103 2.09 -7.02 -15.82
CA SER A 103 1.17 -6.09 -15.15
C SER A 103 0.88 -4.90 -16.05
N THR A 104 -0.35 -4.40 -16.03
CA THR A 104 -0.77 -3.21 -16.78
C THR A 104 -0.64 -1.92 -15.97
N PHE A 105 -0.34 -2.01 -14.68
CA PHE A 105 -0.17 -0.83 -13.84
C PHE A 105 1.17 -0.15 -14.09
N SER A 106 1.12 1.16 -14.26
CA SER A 106 2.28 2.06 -14.32
C SER A 106 1.92 3.33 -13.56
N ALA A 107 2.63 3.61 -12.47
CA ALA A 107 2.45 4.84 -11.71
C ALA A 107 3.15 6.01 -12.42
N GLU A 108 2.47 7.15 -12.52
CA GLU A 108 3.03 8.39 -13.06
C GLU A 108 3.86 9.16 -12.00
N SER A 109 3.67 8.84 -10.72
CA SER A 109 4.34 9.49 -9.61
C SER A 109 4.56 8.54 -8.43
N PHE A 110 5.50 8.91 -7.55
CA PHE A 110 5.68 8.22 -6.26
C PHE A 110 4.41 8.26 -5.39
N ALA A 111 3.67 9.37 -5.40
CA ALA A 111 2.44 9.49 -4.63
C ALA A 111 1.39 8.47 -5.08
N GLU A 112 1.21 8.30 -6.38
CA GLU A 112 0.31 7.30 -6.96
C GLU A 112 0.78 5.86 -6.65
N LEU A 113 2.07 5.58 -6.78
CA LEU A 113 2.64 4.27 -6.44
C LEU A 113 2.40 3.91 -4.97
N ARG A 114 2.63 4.88 -4.07
CA ARG A 114 2.41 4.74 -2.63
C ARG A 114 0.94 4.48 -2.30
N GLU A 115 0.04 5.28 -2.87
CA GLU A 115 -1.40 5.15 -2.68
C GLU A 115 -1.90 3.78 -3.19
N ALA A 116 -1.51 3.38 -4.39
CA ALA A 116 -1.90 2.10 -4.98
C ALA A 116 -1.43 0.91 -4.13
N THR A 117 -0.19 0.95 -3.62
CA THR A 117 0.36 -0.08 -2.73
C THR A 117 -0.45 -0.20 -1.44
N LEU A 118 -0.71 0.93 -0.76
CA LEU A 118 -1.50 0.95 0.48
C LEU A 118 -2.94 0.49 0.26
N ASN A 119 -3.56 0.88 -0.83
CA ASN A 119 -4.90 0.45 -1.19
C ASN A 119 -4.98 -1.05 -1.52
N ASN A 120 -3.95 -1.63 -2.15
CA ASN A 120 -3.87 -3.08 -2.35
C ASN A 120 -3.82 -3.82 -1.00
N LEU A 121 -2.97 -3.36 -0.06
CA LEU A 121 -2.88 -3.96 1.27
C LEU A 121 -4.20 -3.82 2.05
N LYS A 122 -4.88 -2.67 1.96
CA LYS A 122 -6.21 -2.48 2.56
C LYS A 122 -7.23 -3.47 2.02
N LYS A 123 -7.33 -3.60 0.69
CA LYS A 123 -8.25 -4.55 0.04
C LYS A 123 -7.92 -6.01 0.42
N ALA A 124 -6.65 -6.35 0.56
CA ALA A 124 -6.23 -7.68 1.01
C ALA A 124 -6.66 -7.93 2.46
N SER A 125 -6.43 -6.96 3.35
CA SER A 125 -6.87 -7.01 4.76
C SER A 125 -8.37 -7.22 4.86
N GLU A 126 -9.16 -6.45 4.11
CA GLU A 126 -10.63 -6.58 4.07
C GLU A 126 -11.08 -7.96 3.57
N ALA A 127 -10.45 -8.48 2.51
CA ALA A 127 -10.78 -9.79 1.94
C ALA A 127 -10.47 -10.96 2.87
N LEU A 128 -9.46 -10.83 3.73
CA LEU A 128 -9.04 -11.86 4.69
C LEU A 128 -9.86 -11.85 5.98
N THR A 129 -10.64 -10.79 6.24
CA THR A 129 -11.37 -10.62 7.49
C THR A 129 -12.32 -11.79 7.75
N GLY A 130 -12.16 -12.44 8.89
CA GLY A 130 -13.06 -13.49 9.39
C GLY A 130 -12.97 -14.83 8.64
N LEU A 131 -12.10 -14.98 7.62
CA LEU A 131 -11.99 -16.24 6.90
C LEU A 131 -11.61 -17.40 7.83
N THR A 132 -12.30 -18.52 7.66
CA THR A 132 -12.01 -19.78 8.35
C THR A 132 -10.77 -20.46 7.77
N GLU A 133 -10.30 -21.51 8.45
CA GLU A 133 -9.20 -22.36 7.95
C GLU A 133 -9.55 -22.96 6.58
N GLN A 134 -10.76 -23.49 6.40
CA GLN A 134 -11.18 -24.06 5.11
C GLN A 134 -11.23 -23.02 4.00
N GLN A 135 -11.66 -21.80 4.29
CA GLN A 135 -11.67 -20.72 3.31
C GLN A 135 -10.25 -20.27 2.92
N ILE A 136 -9.34 -20.15 3.89
CA ILE A 136 -7.92 -19.88 3.62
C ILE A 136 -7.28 -21.01 2.81
N ALA A 137 -7.56 -22.27 3.14
CA ALA A 137 -7.03 -23.43 2.43
C ALA A 137 -7.50 -23.52 0.97
N ALA A 138 -8.64 -22.88 0.65
CA ALA A 138 -9.18 -22.82 -0.71
C ALA A 138 -8.61 -21.67 -1.55
N LEU A 139 -7.84 -20.75 -0.96
CA LEU A 139 -7.17 -19.67 -1.70
C LEU A 139 -5.89 -20.18 -2.37
N GLU A 140 -5.60 -19.62 -3.54
CA GLU A 140 -4.41 -19.93 -4.31
C GLU A 140 -3.64 -18.67 -4.72
N VAL A 141 -2.33 -18.80 -4.91
CA VAL A 141 -1.52 -17.81 -5.64
C VAL A 141 -1.47 -18.26 -7.10
N VAL A 142 -2.22 -17.58 -7.95
CA VAL A 142 -2.36 -17.93 -9.36
C VAL A 142 -1.58 -16.96 -10.24
N PHE A 143 -0.83 -17.47 -11.20
CA PHE A 143 -0.19 -16.69 -12.27
C PHE A 143 -0.76 -17.06 -13.63
N GLU A 144 -1.06 -16.03 -14.43
CA GLU A 144 -1.47 -16.18 -15.82
C GLU A 144 -0.54 -15.36 -16.72
N SER A 145 0.09 -16.04 -17.68
CA SER A 145 0.99 -15.41 -18.64
C SER A 145 0.95 -16.19 -19.96
N ASN A 146 0.78 -15.51 -21.09
CA ASN A 146 0.79 -16.09 -22.43
C ASN A 146 -0.14 -17.31 -22.57
N GLY A 147 -1.33 -17.24 -21.96
CA GLY A 147 -2.33 -18.33 -21.99
C GLY A 147 -2.01 -19.52 -21.07
N LYS A 148 -0.90 -19.47 -20.33
CA LYS A 148 -0.52 -20.50 -19.35
C LYS A 148 -0.94 -20.05 -17.96
N ARG A 149 -1.62 -20.95 -17.22
CA ARG A 149 -2.00 -20.79 -15.82
C ARG A 149 -1.14 -21.70 -14.93
N THR A 150 -0.62 -21.14 -13.84
CA THR A 150 0.09 -21.87 -12.77
C THR A 150 -0.46 -21.44 -11.43
N ALA A 151 -0.77 -22.39 -10.55
CA ALA A 151 -1.34 -22.13 -9.23
C ALA A 151 -0.46 -22.76 -8.15
N PHE A 152 -0.39 -22.09 -7.01
CA PHE A 152 0.34 -22.52 -5.82
C PHE A 152 -0.58 -22.41 -4.60
N PRO A 153 -0.40 -23.28 -3.58
CA PRO A 153 -1.14 -23.15 -2.33
C PRO A 153 -0.94 -21.76 -1.67
N PHE A 154 -1.91 -21.32 -0.89
CA PHE A 154 -1.88 -20.03 -0.20
C PHE A 154 -0.65 -19.87 0.73
N TRP A 155 -0.02 -20.96 1.19
CA TRP A 155 1.26 -20.92 1.90
C TRP A 155 2.33 -20.11 1.16
N ASN A 156 2.32 -20.16 -0.17
CA ASN A 156 3.27 -19.42 -1.00
C ASN A 156 3.06 -17.91 -0.94
N MET A 157 1.84 -17.43 -0.62
CA MET A 157 1.60 -16.02 -0.36
C MET A 157 2.30 -15.57 0.93
N LEU A 158 2.31 -16.39 1.97
CA LEU A 158 2.90 -16.06 3.27
C LEU A 158 4.43 -15.96 3.20
N ASN A 159 5.09 -17.01 2.69
CA ASN A 159 6.56 -17.06 2.62
C ASN A 159 7.15 -16.34 1.41
N GLY A 160 6.36 -16.06 0.39
CA GLY A 160 6.73 -15.27 -0.78
C GLY A 160 6.32 -13.81 -0.62
N PRO A 161 5.25 -13.34 -1.31
CA PRO A 161 4.93 -11.92 -1.39
C PRO A 161 4.85 -11.18 -0.05
N LEU A 162 4.27 -11.79 0.98
CA LEU A 162 4.10 -11.12 2.27
C LEU A 162 5.43 -10.97 3.03
N ALA A 163 6.22 -12.05 3.13
CA ALA A 163 7.51 -12.02 3.81
C ALA A 163 8.51 -11.14 3.05
N ASP A 164 8.52 -11.21 1.71
CA ASP A 164 9.37 -10.41 0.85
C ASP A 164 9.03 -8.91 0.95
N ALA A 165 7.75 -8.56 1.00
CA ALA A 165 7.31 -7.18 1.19
C ALA A 165 7.74 -6.61 2.57
N LEU A 166 7.70 -7.42 3.65
CA LEU A 166 8.22 -7.01 4.96
C LEU A 166 9.74 -6.77 4.91
N TYR A 167 10.49 -7.68 4.25
CA TYR A 167 11.93 -7.55 4.05
C TYR A 167 12.29 -6.26 3.28
N HIS A 168 11.66 -6.03 2.13
CA HIS A 168 11.92 -4.85 1.31
C HIS A 168 11.45 -3.54 1.96
N THR A 169 10.38 -3.55 2.73
CA THR A 169 9.97 -2.37 3.53
C THR A 169 11.06 -2.00 4.55
N GLY A 170 11.71 -3.00 5.17
CA GLY A 170 12.87 -2.77 6.04
C GLY A 170 14.08 -2.18 5.30
N GLN A 171 14.28 -2.54 4.03
CA GLN A 171 15.33 -1.92 3.21
C GLN A 171 15.04 -0.43 2.97
N ILE A 172 13.81 -0.03 2.66
CA ILE A 172 13.44 1.39 2.51
C ILE A 172 13.73 2.17 3.79
N VAL A 173 13.42 1.61 4.97
CA VAL A 173 13.78 2.22 6.27
C VAL A 173 15.29 2.42 6.42
N SER A 174 16.09 1.45 5.97
CA SER A 174 17.55 1.54 6.00
C SER A 174 18.08 2.57 5.01
N PHE A 175 17.58 2.58 3.78
CA PHE A 175 17.98 3.50 2.72
C PHE A 175 17.76 4.96 3.13
N ARG A 176 16.56 5.29 3.64
CA ARG A 176 16.24 6.64 4.09
C ARG A 176 17.06 7.10 5.30
N ARG A 177 17.51 6.18 6.15
CA ARG A 177 18.45 6.53 7.24
C ARG A 177 19.80 6.96 6.70
N VAL A 178 20.28 6.22 5.69
CA VAL A 178 21.60 6.52 5.07
C VAL A 178 21.53 7.80 4.23
N SER A 179 20.41 8.07 3.55
CA SER A 179 20.19 9.31 2.79
C SER A 179 19.92 10.54 3.69
N GLY A 180 19.91 10.39 5.01
CA GLY A 180 19.74 11.51 5.96
C GLY A 180 18.29 11.94 6.17
N ASN A 181 17.30 11.10 5.83
CA ASN A 181 15.88 11.32 6.06
C ASN A 181 15.27 10.18 6.89
N PRO A 182 15.65 10.01 8.16
CA PRO A 182 15.14 8.92 8.99
C PRO A 182 13.62 9.02 9.16
N MET A 183 12.98 7.85 9.31
CA MET A 183 11.56 7.74 9.59
C MET A 183 11.22 8.45 10.92
N ASN A 184 9.96 8.89 11.06
CA ASN A 184 9.45 9.49 12.30
C ASN A 184 9.81 8.63 13.53
N PRO A 185 10.56 9.16 14.51
CA PRO A 185 11.02 8.40 15.68
C PRO A 185 9.89 7.94 16.62
N LYS A 186 8.69 8.50 16.48
CA LYS A 186 7.51 8.08 17.26
C LYS A 186 6.87 6.79 16.76
N VAL A 187 7.25 6.30 15.58
CA VAL A 187 6.69 5.06 15.01
C VAL A 187 6.97 3.86 15.91
N ASN A 188 5.92 3.24 16.41
CA ASN A 188 6.00 2.07 17.27
C ASN A 188 5.36 0.85 16.60
N VAL A 189 6.19 0.05 15.96
CA VAL A 189 5.75 -1.14 15.21
C VAL A 189 5.19 -2.26 16.11
N PHE A 190 5.55 -2.27 17.39
CA PHE A 190 5.00 -3.22 18.37
C PHE A 190 3.55 -2.87 18.73
N MET A 191 3.29 -1.58 18.99
CA MET A 191 1.94 -1.10 19.31
C MET A 191 1.06 -0.92 18.06
N GLY A 192 1.67 -0.80 16.86
CA GLY A 192 0.95 -0.54 15.62
C GLY A 192 0.36 0.87 15.53
N ARG A 193 0.88 1.80 16.32
CA ARG A 193 0.54 3.24 16.34
C ARG A 193 1.75 4.04 16.82
N ASN A 194 1.76 5.32 16.51
CA ASN A 194 2.82 6.20 17.01
C ASN A 194 2.71 6.39 18.53
N ASN A 195 3.84 6.59 19.17
CA ASN A 195 3.89 7.06 20.55
C ASN A 195 3.40 8.52 20.61
N ASP A 196 2.86 8.91 21.74
CA ASP A 196 2.40 10.29 22.03
C ASP A 196 3.56 11.31 22.01
#